data_21da86e05de4a37d0ff8fbbc66d61697
#
_entry.id   21da86e05de4a37d0ff8fbbc66d61697
#
_cell.length_a   1.000
_cell.length_b   1.000
_cell.length_c   1.000
_cell.angle_alpha   90.00
_cell.angle_beta   90.00
_cell.angle_gamma   90.00
#
_symmetry.space_group_name_H-M   'P 1'
#
loop_
_entity.id
_entity.type
_entity.pdbx_description
1 polymer ?
#
loop_
_entity_poly.entity_id
_entity_poly.type
_entity_poly.pdbx_seq_one_letter_code
_entity_poly.pdbx_strand_id
1 'polypeptide(L)'
;KQRIGAQLEDLTLLWQVGLKGREKAHEANVFRWSDPACMSSTVGVTGDKRSPTLDAMLEINRSHVGHPVLPERVRASGSEWRKATPLEFFVDFETVSDLNDDFSRIPEKDGQPLIFMVGCGHIEQGEWNWSGFTVDSLAESCEAEIIDSWFAHMAEVKQRIDPNGDEPLVFHWSHAEQSIFETAFNS
;
A
#
# COMPACT_ATOMS: atom_id res chain seq x y z
N LYS A 1 8.03 -17.47 15.22
CA LYS A 1 6.62 -17.80 14.95
C LYS A 1 6.37 -17.90 13.45
N GLN A 2 6.71 -16.89 12.66
CA GLN A 2 6.47 -16.83 11.20
C GLN A 2 7.11 -18.01 10.44
N ARG A 3 8.37 -18.38 10.80
CA ARG A 3 9.07 -19.51 10.20
C ARG A 3 8.35 -20.85 10.46
N ILE A 4 7.81 -21.05 11.65
CA ILE A 4 7.03 -22.25 12.00
C ILE A 4 5.71 -22.26 11.21
N GLY A 5 4.99 -21.14 11.13
CA GLY A 5 3.78 -21.02 10.35
C GLY A 5 4.01 -21.38 8.88
N ALA A 6 5.12 -20.89 8.28
CA ALA A 6 5.48 -21.23 6.91
C ALA A 6 5.75 -22.73 6.72
N GLN A 7 6.46 -23.38 7.65
CA GLN A 7 6.73 -24.82 7.60
C GLN A 7 5.47 -25.69 7.76
N LEU A 8 4.50 -25.19 8.53
CA LEU A 8 3.22 -25.86 8.74
C LEU A 8 2.19 -25.53 7.64
N GLU A 9 2.51 -24.58 6.79
CA GLU A 9 1.56 -24.03 5.80
C GLU A 9 0.27 -23.54 6.47
N ASP A 10 0.45 -22.85 7.64
CA ASP A 10 -0.66 -22.48 8.52
C ASP A 10 -1.64 -21.54 7.80
N LEU A 11 -2.91 -21.78 8.00
CA LEU A 11 -4.02 -21.05 7.38
C LEU A 11 -4.05 -19.57 7.76
N THR A 12 -3.49 -19.18 8.92
CA THR A 12 -3.41 -17.78 9.35
C THR A 12 -2.37 -16.96 8.58
N LEU A 13 -1.58 -17.56 7.70
CA LEU A 13 -0.73 -16.87 6.74
C LEU A 13 -1.52 -16.34 5.54
N LEU A 14 -2.73 -16.82 5.35
CA LEU A 14 -3.59 -16.38 4.25
C LEU A 14 -4.15 -14.98 4.51
N TRP A 15 -4.25 -14.21 3.45
CA TRP A 15 -4.88 -12.91 3.47
C TRP A 15 -6.32 -12.98 4.01
N GLN A 16 -6.65 -12.12 4.96
CA GLN A 16 -7.96 -12.03 5.64
C GLN A 16 -8.35 -13.25 6.50
N VAL A 17 -7.43 -14.17 6.77
CA VAL A 17 -7.69 -15.36 7.59
C VAL A 17 -7.04 -15.21 8.97
N GLY A 18 -7.87 -15.06 10.00
CA GLY A 18 -7.46 -15.08 11.40
C GLY A 18 -7.74 -16.44 12.06
N LEU A 19 -7.62 -16.47 13.40
CA LEU A 19 -7.83 -17.68 14.21
C LEU A 19 -9.21 -18.34 13.96
N LYS A 20 -10.28 -17.53 13.87
CA LYS A 20 -11.64 -18.04 13.60
C LYS A 20 -11.76 -18.72 12.23
N GLY A 21 -11.08 -18.17 11.22
CA GLY A 21 -11.06 -18.79 9.90
C GLY A 21 -10.30 -20.11 9.90
N ARG A 22 -9.19 -20.20 10.63
CA ARG A 22 -8.45 -21.45 10.84
C ARG A 22 -9.30 -22.51 11.56
N GLU A 23 -9.98 -22.16 12.64
CA GLU A 23 -10.87 -23.06 13.38
C GLU A 23 -11.95 -23.63 12.48
N LYS A 24 -12.63 -22.78 11.70
CA LYS A 24 -13.63 -23.20 10.73
C LYS A 24 -13.08 -24.18 9.68
N ALA A 25 -11.88 -23.94 9.18
CA ALA A 25 -11.24 -24.86 8.25
C ALA A 25 -10.88 -26.19 8.90
N HIS A 26 -10.42 -26.19 10.15
CA HIS A 26 -10.14 -27.41 10.91
C HIS A 26 -11.41 -28.25 11.12
N GLU A 27 -12.56 -27.63 11.35
CA GLU A 27 -13.87 -28.34 11.43
C GLU A 27 -14.20 -29.02 10.11
N ALA A 28 -13.74 -28.47 8.98
CA ALA A 28 -13.85 -29.07 7.64
C ALA A 28 -12.70 -30.02 7.30
N ASN A 29 -11.84 -30.40 8.27
CA ASN A 29 -10.63 -31.22 8.10
C ASN A 29 -9.58 -30.61 7.15
N VAL A 30 -9.53 -29.30 7.01
CA VAL A 30 -8.52 -28.57 6.24
C VAL A 30 -7.54 -27.90 7.21
N PHE A 31 -6.28 -28.35 7.22
CA PHE A 31 -5.26 -27.94 8.18
C PHE A 31 -4.14 -27.10 7.57
N ARG A 32 -4.05 -27.05 6.25
CA ARG A 32 -2.98 -26.35 5.50
C ARG A 32 -3.58 -25.53 4.35
N TRP A 33 -2.96 -24.41 4.04
CA TRP A 33 -3.40 -23.60 2.92
C TRP A 33 -3.13 -24.28 1.55
N SER A 34 -2.13 -25.19 1.49
CA SER A 34 -1.83 -25.95 0.27
C SER A 34 -2.85 -27.05 -0.04
N ASP A 35 -3.71 -27.42 0.92
CA ASP A 35 -4.76 -28.41 0.69
C ASP A 35 -5.71 -27.94 -0.42
N PRO A 36 -5.97 -28.76 -1.46
CA PRO A 36 -6.93 -28.41 -2.53
C PRO A 36 -8.34 -28.04 -2.02
N ALA A 37 -8.75 -28.56 -0.88
CA ALA A 37 -10.03 -28.24 -0.24
C ALA A 37 -10.01 -26.88 0.49
N CYS A 38 -8.87 -26.25 0.66
CA CYS A 38 -8.77 -24.89 1.23
C CYS A 38 -9.23 -23.88 0.20
N MET A 39 -10.36 -23.26 0.46
CA MET A 39 -10.99 -22.23 -0.36
C MET A 39 -11.44 -21.08 0.53
N SER A 40 -11.77 -19.93 -0.05
CA SER A 40 -12.32 -18.78 0.68
C SER A 40 -13.51 -19.16 1.55
N SER A 41 -14.41 -19.98 1.06
CA SER A 41 -15.58 -20.49 1.80
C SER A 41 -15.20 -21.36 3.00
N THR A 42 -14.17 -22.19 2.87
CA THR A 42 -13.66 -23.08 3.93
C THR A 42 -13.10 -22.29 5.10
N VAL A 43 -12.35 -21.23 4.82
CA VAL A 43 -11.77 -20.34 5.84
C VAL A 43 -12.71 -19.19 6.25
N GLY A 44 -13.93 -19.15 5.71
CA GLY A 44 -14.94 -18.16 6.09
C GLY A 44 -14.74 -16.76 5.53
N VAL A 45 -13.91 -16.60 4.51
CA VAL A 45 -13.78 -15.35 3.77
C VAL A 45 -14.92 -15.23 2.77
N THR A 46 -15.71 -14.17 2.87
CA THR A 46 -16.91 -13.94 2.06
C THR A 46 -16.86 -12.55 1.40
N GLY A 47 -17.69 -12.35 0.38
CA GLY A 47 -17.87 -11.10 -0.35
C GLY A 47 -17.36 -11.18 -1.78
N ASP A 48 -18.03 -10.43 -2.66
CA ASP A 48 -17.89 -10.49 -4.12
C ASP A 48 -16.46 -10.18 -4.63
N LYS A 49 -15.69 -9.45 -3.86
CA LYS A 49 -14.29 -9.12 -4.18
C LYS A 49 -13.31 -10.00 -3.39
N ARG A 50 -13.55 -10.22 -2.09
CA ARG A 50 -12.60 -10.91 -1.21
C ARG A 50 -12.49 -12.41 -1.50
N SER A 51 -13.63 -13.09 -1.67
CA SER A 51 -13.63 -14.52 -1.97
C SER A 51 -12.85 -14.86 -3.23
N PRO A 52 -13.17 -14.32 -4.41
CA PRO A 52 -12.44 -14.64 -5.63
C PRO A 52 -10.96 -14.20 -5.58
N THR A 53 -10.63 -13.15 -4.84
CA THR A 53 -9.23 -12.74 -4.66
C THR A 53 -8.44 -13.78 -3.87
N LEU A 54 -8.99 -14.25 -2.73
CA LEU A 54 -8.32 -15.28 -1.95
C LEU A 54 -8.21 -16.62 -2.72
N ASP A 55 -9.26 -17.01 -3.42
CA ASP A 55 -9.24 -18.26 -4.21
C ASP A 55 -8.19 -18.18 -5.33
N ALA A 56 -8.04 -17.02 -6.01
CA ALA A 56 -7.00 -16.80 -6.98
C ALA A 56 -5.59 -16.84 -6.36
N MET A 57 -5.39 -16.26 -5.16
CA MET A 57 -4.12 -16.35 -4.43
C MET A 57 -3.78 -17.81 -4.09
N LEU A 58 -4.75 -18.60 -3.65
CA LEU A 58 -4.56 -20.02 -3.34
C LEU A 58 -4.20 -20.81 -4.59
N GLU A 59 -4.87 -20.60 -5.70
CA GLU A 59 -4.57 -21.23 -6.98
C GLU A 59 -3.15 -20.94 -7.44
N ILE A 60 -2.75 -19.66 -7.42
CA ILE A 60 -1.40 -19.21 -7.78
C ILE A 60 -0.33 -19.88 -6.92
N ASN A 61 -0.51 -19.87 -5.59
CA ASN A 61 0.49 -20.43 -4.67
C ASN A 61 0.60 -21.96 -4.75
N ARG A 62 -0.44 -22.64 -5.21
CA ARG A 62 -0.42 -24.12 -5.41
C ARG A 62 0.13 -24.54 -6.75
N SER A 63 0.01 -23.70 -7.78
CA SER A 63 0.27 -24.11 -9.16
C SER A 63 1.75 -24.33 -9.49
N HIS A 64 2.70 -23.93 -8.64
CA HIS A 64 4.17 -24.04 -8.84
C HIS A 64 4.66 -23.67 -10.25
N VAL A 65 3.83 -22.99 -11.03
CA VAL A 65 4.17 -22.56 -12.38
C VAL A 65 5.04 -21.33 -12.24
N GLY A 66 6.25 -21.37 -12.75
CA GLY A 66 7.33 -20.39 -12.54
C GLY A 66 7.07 -18.94 -12.97
N HIS A 67 5.83 -18.46 -12.88
CA HIS A 67 5.49 -17.05 -13.05
C HIS A 67 5.53 -16.35 -11.69
N PRO A 68 6.41 -15.36 -11.49
CA PRO A 68 6.54 -14.63 -10.22
C PRO A 68 5.32 -13.77 -9.92
N VAL A 69 4.49 -13.47 -10.91
CA VAL A 69 3.31 -12.61 -10.78
C VAL A 69 2.14 -13.17 -11.59
N LEU A 70 0.98 -13.27 -10.94
CA LEU A 70 -0.28 -13.63 -11.60
C LEU A 70 -1.40 -12.69 -11.11
N PRO A 71 -2.32 -12.29 -12.00
CA PRO A 71 -2.37 -12.60 -13.44
C PRO A 71 -1.25 -11.89 -14.20
N GLU A 72 -0.79 -12.47 -15.29
CA GLU A 72 0.28 -11.89 -16.15
C GLU A 72 -0.08 -10.50 -16.70
N ARG A 73 -1.35 -10.16 -16.66
CA ARG A 73 -1.86 -8.87 -17.13
C ARG A 73 -2.67 -8.20 -16.04
N VAL A 74 -2.34 -6.96 -15.76
CA VAL A 74 -3.14 -6.09 -14.87
C VAL A 74 -4.50 -5.85 -15.51
N ARG A 75 -5.58 -6.12 -14.76
CA ARG A 75 -6.98 -5.98 -15.23
C ARG A 75 -7.56 -4.59 -15.01
N ALA A 76 -6.77 -3.60 -14.60
CA ALA A 76 -7.25 -2.24 -14.43
C ALA A 76 -7.83 -1.68 -15.73
N SER A 77 -9.02 -1.09 -15.65
CA SER A 77 -9.71 -0.49 -16.79
C SER A 77 -9.04 0.80 -17.29
N GLY A 78 -8.37 1.52 -16.40
CA GLY A 78 -7.60 2.71 -16.76
C GLY A 78 -6.27 2.34 -17.43
N SER A 79 -5.86 3.12 -18.40
CA SER A 79 -4.59 2.93 -19.13
C SER A 79 -3.60 4.09 -18.94
N GLU A 80 -4.03 5.18 -18.32
CA GLU A 80 -3.23 6.41 -18.17
C GLU A 80 -1.91 6.13 -17.44
N TRP A 81 -1.93 5.30 -16.41
CA TRP A 81 -0.75 4.89 -15.65
C TRP A 81 0.28 4.09 -16.47
N ARG A 82 -0.10 3.62 -17.68
CA ARG A 82 0.81 2.91 -18.61
C ARG A 82 1.47 3.83 -19.62
N LYS A 83 1.07 5.09 -19.64
CA LYS A 83 1.69 6.09 -20.51
C LYS A 83 3.06 6.40 -19.94
N ALA A 84 4.11 5.98 -20.64
CA ALA A 84 5.46 6.34 -20.25
C ALA A 84 5.63 7.86 -20.37
N THR A 85 6.09 8.49 -19.29
CA THR A 85 6.44 9.90 -19.25
C THR A 85 7.95 10.03 -18.99
N PRO A 86 8.61 11.10 -19.46
CA PRO A 86 10.01 11.33 -19.18
C PRO A 86 10.35 11.40 -17.70
N LEU A 87 9.36 11.82 -16.88
CA LEU A 87 9.47 11.93 -15.44
C LEU A 87 8.24 11.36 -14.75
N GLU A 88 8.48 10.48 -13.78
CA GLU A 88 7.48 9.88 -12.90
C GLU A 88 7.95 10.00 -11.46
N PHE A 89 7.04 10.36 -10.57
CA PHE A 89 7.27 10.34 -9.13
C PHE A 89 6.54 9.19 -8.47
N PHE A 90 7.17 8.60 -7.47
CA PHE A 90 6.62 7.53 -6.63
C PHE A 90 6.58 8.03 -5.19
N VAL A 91 5.39 8.10 -4.62
CA VAL A 91 5.15 8.79 -3.34
C VAL A 91 4.51 7.85 -2.34
N ASP A 92 4.95 7.96 -1.09
CA ASP A 92 4.40 7.24 0.05
C ASP A 92 4.32 8.17 1.26
N PHE A 93 3.25 8.02 2.07
CA PHE A 93 3.00 8.85 3.25
C PHE A 93 2.98 8.01 4.51
N GLU A 94 3.66 8.50 5.55
CA GLU A 94 3.53 7.97 6.89
C GLU A 94 2.73 8.94 7.76
N THR A 95 1.76 8.38 8.47
CA THR A 95 0.80 9.17 9.25
C THR A 95 0.74 8.72 10.70
N VAL A 96 0.41 9.67 11.58
CA VAL A 96 0.09 9.42 12.98
C VAL A 96 -1.39 9.67 13.19
N SER A 97 -2.06 8.74 13.86
CA SER A 97 -3.46 8.89 14.31
C SER A 97 -3.60 8.36 15.73
N ASP A 98 -4.56 8.86 16.50
CA ASP A 98 -4.77 8.57 17.93
C ASP A 98 -5.29 7.16 18.25
N LEU A 99 -4.82 6.15 17.52
CA LEU A 99 -5.41 4.82 17.61
C LEU A 99 -5.08 4.01 18.86
N ASN A 100 -3.95 4.21 19.53
CA ASN A 100 -3.56 3.34 20.66
C ASN A 100 -2.58 3.93 21.69
N ASP A 101 -2.17 5.19 21.57
CA ASP A 101 -1.20 5.82 22.48
C ASP A 101 -1.75 7.11 23.09
N ASP A 102 -1.13 7.62 24.15
CA ASP A 102 -1.46 8.91 24.75
C ASP A 102 -0.96 10.06 23.84
N PHE A 103 -1.76 10.38 22.87
CA PHE A 103 -1.53 11.49 21.94
C PHE A 103 -2.07 12.83 22.44
N SER A 104 -2.19 13.03 23.75
CA SER A 104 -2.63 14.28 24.36
C SER A 104 -1.82 15.52 23.95
N ARG A 105 -0.68 15.32 23.29
CA ARG A 105 0.21 16.36 22.75
C ARG A 105 0.16 16.50 21.22
N ILE A 106 -0.60 15.65 20.53
CA ILE A 106 -0.81 15.76 19.09
C ILE A 106 -1.95 16.73 18.85
N PRO A 107 -1.89 17.60 17.83
CA PRO A 107 -2.98 18.51 17.50
C PRO A 107 -4.29 17.74 17.31
N GLU A 108 -5.36 18.22 17.90
CA GLU A 108 -6.70 17.72 17.64
C GLU A 108 -7.06 18.06 16.19
N LYS A 109 -6.98 17.07 15.31
CA LYS A 109 -7.43 17.17 13.91
C LYS A 109 -8.80 16.49 13.72
N ASP A 110 -9.68 16.53 14.71
CA ASP A 110 -11.01 15.89 14.69
C ASP A 110 -10.93 14.39 14.28
N GLY A 111 -9.91 13.68 14.76
CA GLY A 111 -9.65 12.27 14.41
C GLY A 111 -8.99 12.09 13.03
N GLN A 112 -8.55 13.15 12.37
CA GLN A 112 -7.82 13.08 11.11
C GLN A 112 -6.35 12.70 11.35
N PRO A 113 -5.77 11.83 10.51
CA PRO A 113 -4.35 11.52 10.60
C PRO A 113 -3.49 12.74 10.23
N LEU A 114 -2.36 12.90 10.92
CA LEU A 114 -1.34 13.89 10.60
C LEU A 114 -0.22 13.22 9.79
N ILE A 115 0.11 13.78 8.63
CA ILE A 115 1.26 13.32 7.83
C ILE A 115 2.53 13.79 8.51
N PHE A 116 3.36 12.86 8.96
CA PHE A 116 4.64 13.20 9.59
C PHE A 116 5.86 12.92 8.70
N MET A 117 5.67 12.18 7.61
CA MET A 117 6.71 11.91 6.63
C MET A 117 6.11 11.75 5.23
N VAL A 118 6.77 12.33 4.25
CA VAL A 118 6.53 12.11 2.82
C VAL A 118 7.79 11.54 2.20
N GLY A 119 7.70 10.36 1.60
CA GLY A 119 8.74 9.78 0.76
C GLY A 119 8.45 10.08 -0.71
N CYS A 120 9.43 10.56 -1.46
CA CYS A 120 9.30 10.86 -2.88
C CYS A 120 10.50 10.31 -3.66
N GLY A 121 10.23 9.38 -4.58
CA GLY A 121 11.25 8.79 -5.43
C GLY A 121 11.02 9.11 -6.91
N HIS A 122 12.10 9.11 -7.69
CA HIS A 122 12.08 9.23 -9.15
C HIS A 122 13.29 8.55 -9.76
N ILE A 123 13.26 8.31 -11.07
CA ILE A 123 14.41 7.79 -11.81
C ILE A 123 15.05 8.94 -12.59
N GLU A 124 16.34 9.16 -12.38
CA GLU A 124 17.15 10.12 -13.14
C GLU A 124 18.39 9.41 -13.70
N GLN A 125 18.61 9.49 -15.00
CA GLN A 125 19.71 8.84 -15.70
C GLN A 125 19.80 7.31 -15.48
N GLY A 126 18.66 6.66 -15.23
CA GLY A 126 18.56 5.23 -14.96
C GLY A 126 18.82 4.83 -13.49
N GLU A 127 19.11 5.78 -12.63
CA GLU A 127 19.33 5.58 -11.19
C GLU A 127 18.10 6.00 -10.37
N TRP A 128 17.81 5.23 -9.32
CA TRP A 128 16.77 5.58 -8.38
C TRP A 128 17.24 6.66 -7.41
N ASN A 129 16.53 7.77 -7.39
CA ASN A 129 16.74 8.86 -6.45
C ASN A 129 15.55 8.95 -5.49
N TRP A 130 15.82 9.15 -4.20
CA TRP A 130 14.81 9.24 -3.17
C TRP A 130 15.06 10.43 -2.24
N SER A 131 14.01 11.12 -1.87
CA SER A 131 14.00 12.20 -0.90
C SER A 131 12.92 11.96 0.15
N GLY A 132 13.24 12.18 1.41
CA GLY A 132 12.31 12.10 2.53
C GLY A 132 12.13 13.46 3.19
N PHE A 133 10.87 13.82 3.45
CA PHE A 133 10.45 15.03 4.13
C PHE A 133 9.80 14.64 5.43
N THR A 134 10.40 15.00 6.56
CA THR A 134 9.93 14.58 7.88
C THR A 134 9.70 15.80 8.75
N VAL A 135 8.61 15.81 9.51
CA VAL A 135 8.32 16.90 10.45
C VAL A 135 9.30 16.90 11.61
N ASP A 136 9.68 18.10 12.06
CA ASP A 136 10.47 18.25 13.29
C ASP A 136 9.61 18.07 14.56
N SER A 137 8.32 18.33 14.45
CA SER A 137 7.35 18.12 15.51
C SER A 137 5.97 17.77 14.95
N LEU A 138 5.17 17.07 15.73
CA LEU A 138 3.79 16.71 15.34
C LEU A 138 2.87 17.92 15.51
N ALA A 139 2.90 18.83 14.56
CA ALA A 139 2.09 20.04 14.51
C ALA A 139 1.58 20.27 13.07
N GLU A 140 0.39 20.85 12.93
CA GLU A 140 -0.21 21.12 11.61
C GLU A 140 0.67 22.02 10.75
N SER A 141 1.32 23.04 11.35
CA SER A 141 2.26 23.89 10.62
C SER A 141 3.45 23.12 10.05
N CYS A 142 3.95 22.12 10.79
CA CYS A 142 5.06 21.28 10.31
C CYS A 142 4.60 20.30 9.22
N GLU A 143 3.35 19.82 9.27
CA GLU A 143 2.75 19.05 8.18
C GLU A 143 2.67 19.87 6.90
N ALA A 144 2.20 21.12 6.98
CA ALA A 144 2.15 22.02 5.83
C ALA A 144 3.56 22.29 5.26
N GLU A 145 4.55 22.53 6.13
CA GLU A 145 5.94 22.78 5.72
C GLU A 145 6.56 21.60 4.94
N ILE A 146 6.31 20.35 5.35
CA ILE A 146 6.83 19.19 4.61
C ILE A 146 6.10 18.97 3.29
N ILE A 147 4.81 19.26 3.21
CA ILE A 147 4.04 19.21 1.96
C ILE A 147 4.57 20.25 0.98
N ASP A 148 4.76 21.49 1.41
CA ASP A 148 5.33 22.55 0.58
C ASP A 148 6.75 22.19 0.10
N SER A 149 7.57 21.63 0.99
CA SER A 149 8.93 21.20 0.66
C SER A 149 8.94 20.06 -0.36
N TRP A 150 8.01 19.12 -0.24
CA TRP A 150 7.84 18.05 -1.21
C TRP A 150 7.42 18.59 -2.58
N PHE A 151 6.44 19.49 -2.66
CA PHE A 151 6.05 20.13 -3.93
C PHE A 151 7.18 20.93 -4.55
N ALA A 152 7.92 21.70 -3.75
CA ALA A 152 9.09 22.44 -4.22
C ALA A 152 10.14 21.49 -4.81
N HIS A 153 10.41 20.36 -4.14
CA HIS A 153 11.32 19.33 -4.64
C HIS A 153 10.87 18.76 -5.98
N MET A 154 9.59 18.38 -6.12
CA MET A 154 9.08 17.87 -7.40
C MET A 154 9.20 18.92 -8.52
N ALA A 155 8.93 20.19 -8.23
CA ALA A 155 9.09 21.28 -9.19
C ALA A 155 10.55 21.47 -9.61
N GLU A 156 11.51 21.41 -8.70
CA GLU A 156 12.94 21.48 -8.99
C GLU A 156 13.39 20.31 -9.86
N VAL A 157 12.97 19.08 -9.54
CA VAL A 157 13.30 17.89 -10.32
C VAL A 157 12.71 18.00 -11.72
N LYS A 158 11.43 18.42 -11.85
CA LYS A 158 10.80 18.65 -13.16
C LYS A 158 11.58 19.70 -13.98
N GLN A 159 11.92 20.84 -13.36
CA GLN A 159 12.67 21.88 -14.05
C GLN A 159 14.05 21.42 -14.54
N ARG A 160 14.68 20.48 -13.85
CA ARG A 160 15.99 19.92 -14.21
C ARG A 160 15.90 18.85 -15.30
N ILE A 161 14.87 17.95 -15.22
CA ILE A 161 14.80 16.77 -16.08
C ILE A 161 13.95 17.03 -17.33
N ASP A 162 12.80 17.68 -17.19
CA ASP A 162 11.83 17.89 -18.26
C ASP A 162 11.11 19.24 -18.15
N PRO A 163 11.85 20.35 -18.30
CA PRO A 163 11.32 21.70 -18.05
C PRO A 163 10.16 22.12 -18.97
N ASN A 164 10.09 21.55 -20.16
CA ASN A 164 9.08 21.89 -21.18
C ASN A 164 8.07 20.76 -21.45
N GLY A 165 8.16 19.66 -20.70
CA GLY A 165 7.26 18.53 -20.84
C GLY A 165 5.93 18.70 -20.14
N ASP A 166 5.07 17.71 -20.35
CA ASP A 166 3.80 17.58 -19.65
C ASP A 166 4.01 17.47 -18.13
N GLU A 167 2.93 17.65 -17.35
CA GLU A 167 2.98 17.38 -15.91
C GLU A 167 3.35 15.91 -15.66
N PRO A 168 4.30 15.66 -14.74
CA PRO A 168 4.74 14.31 -14.41
C PRO A 168 3.60 13.49 -13.78
N LEU A 169 3.60 12.18 -14.00
CA LEU A 169 2.71 11.29 -13.28
C LEU A 169 3.23 11.10 -11.84
N VAL A 170 2.31 11.13 -10.89
CA VAL A 170 2.59 10.82 -9.49
C VAL A 170 1.90 9.50 -9.14
N PHE A 171 2.70 8.51 -8.83
CA PHE A 171 2.23 7.18 -8.44
C PHE A 171 2.20 7.02 -6.93
N HIS A 172 1.13 6.48 -6.42
CA HIS A 172 0.98 6.06 -5.03
C HIS A 172 0.36 4.66 -4.96
N TRP A 173 0.53 3.96 -3.85
CA TRP A 173 0.16 2.55 -3.78
C TRP A 173 -1.34 2.31 -3.56
N SER A 174 -2.03 3.15 -2.83
CA SER A 174 -3.44 2.94 -2.48
C SER A 174 -4.27 4.23 -2.53
N HIS A 175 -5.58 4.11 -2.36
CA HIS A 175 -6.45 5.27 -2.19
C HIS A 175 -6.24 5.99 -0.85
N ALA A 176 -5.52 5.39 0.10
CA ALA A 176 -5.28 6.00 1.39
C ALA A 176 -4.47 7.28 1.26
N GLU A 177 -3.39 7.28 0.48
CA GLU A 177 -2.53 8.43 0.26
C GLU A 177 -3.32 9.60 -0.35
N GLN A 178 -4.16 9.34 -1.35
CA GLN A 178 -5.01 10.38 -1.95
C GLN A 178 -5.97 10.97 -0.93
N SER A 179 -6.66 10.12 -0.16
CA SER A 179 -7.63 10.56 0.85
C SER A 179 -6.97 11.36 1.98
N ILE A 180 -5.80 10.92 2.44
CA ILE A 180 -5.03 11.59 3.49
C ILE A 180 -4.55 12.95 3.00
N PHE A 181 -4.01 13.00 1.77
CA PHE A 181 -3.55 14.25 1.18
C PHE A 181 -4.70 15.25 0.96
N GLU A 182 -5.84 14.81 0.40
CA GLU A 182 -7.02 15.66 0.22
C GLU A 182 -7.51 16.23 1.57
N THR A 183 -7.45 15.44 2.63
CA THR A 183 -7.81 15.88 3.98
C THR A 183 -6.84 16.92 4.51
N ALA A 184 -5.54 16.67 4.40
CA ALA A 184 -4.50 17.59 4.87
C ALA A 184 -4.54 18.92 4.10
N PHE A 185 -4.81 18.87 2.80
CA PHE A 185 -4.87 20.06 1.94
C PHE A 185 -6.12 20.93 2.20
N ASN A 186 -7.22 20.33 2.65
CA ASN A 186 -8.48 21.03 2.90
C ASN A 186 -8.67 21.45 4.38
N SER A 187 -7.76 21.08 5.25
CA SER A 187 -7.79 21.47 6.67
C SER A 187 -7.07 22.81 6.89
#